data_819ddc3b5f907205c1c12073f43144a5
#
_entry.id   819ddc3b5f907205c1c12073f43144a5
#
_cell.length_a   1.000
_cell.length_b   1.000
_cell.length_c   1.000
_cell.angle_alpha   90.00
_cell.angle_beta   90.00
_cell.angle_gamma   90.00
#
_symmetry.space_group_name_H-M   'P 1'
#
loop_
_entity.id
_entity.type
_entity.pdbx_description
1 polymer ?
#
loop_
_entity_poly.entity_id
_entity_poly.type
_entity_poly.pdbx_seq_one_letter_code
_entity_poly.pdbx_strand_id
1 'polypeptide(L)'
;MITLHTILVGGFFLTVGLTSLSAQQPAAAEELAHTRTEFHFTANGSFEQTAPLFGADEERKWAPDWKPQFVYPNPPHDQEGMVFQVAHGPYTSTWVNTAFDLVTGHIKYAYVLNDAMVTMIDIHLVREGAEKTTVSVVYERTALVPEANEHVQHFAKGDEKAGKEWEEQINGYLVKVQAQSSKK
;
A
#
# COMPACT_ATOMS: atom_id res chain seq x y z
N MET A 1 -94.50 46.39 5.70
CA MET A 1 -93.66 45.64 6.65
C MET A 1 -92.78 44.75 5.84
N ILE A 2 -91.50 45.12 5.67
CA ILE A 2 -90.55 44.41 4.80
C ILE A 2 -89.47 43.89 5.78
N THR A 3 -89.35 42.58 5.91
CA THR A 3 -88.38 41.91 6.82
C THR A 3 -87.10 41.70 6.00
N LEU A 4 -86.01 42.23 6.50
CA LEU A 4 -84.68 42.14 5.91
C LEU A 4 -84.01 40.84 6.42
N HIS A 5 -83.63 39.97 5.47
CA HIS A 5 -82.87 38.78 5.78
C HIS A 5 -81.36 39.05 5.59
N THR A 6 -80.62 38.97 6.66
CA THR A 6 -79.14 39.08 6.67
C THR A 6 -78.54 37.77 6.27
N ILE A 7 -77.79 37.68 5.18
CA ILE A 7 -77.04 36.55 4.72
C ILE A 7 -75.65 36.66 5.32
N LEU A 8 -75.26 35.69 6.16
CA LEU A 8 -73.94 35.55 6.77
C LEU A 8 -73.04 34.76 5.79
N VAL A 9 -72.08 35.44 5.17
CA VAL A 9 -71.07 34.79 4.30
C VAL A 9 -69.90 34.32 5.20
N GLY A 10 -69.83 33.02 5.45
CA GLY A 10 -68.69 32.38 6.15
C GLY A 10 -67.47 32.25 5.20
N GLY A 11 -66.45 33.05 5.48
CA GLY A 11 -65.17 32.91 4.76
C GLY A 11 -64.37 31.69 5.24
N PHE A 12 -64.16 30.75 4.33
CA PHE A 12 -63.31 29.58 4.58
C PHE A 12 -61.84 29.98 4.28
N PHE A 13 -61.05 30.19 5.31
CA PHE A 13 -59.59 30.39 5.15
C PHE A 13 -58.91 29.07 4.95
N LEU A 14 -58.48 28.79 3.72
CA LEU A 14 -57.61 27.63 3.40
C LEU A 14 -56.18 28.03 3.77
N THR A 15 -55.66 27.53 4.92
CA THR A 15 -54.24 27.63 5.27
C THR A 15 -53.45 26.60 4.47
N VAL A 16 -52.75 27.03 3.41
CA VAL A 16 -51.79 26.23 2.70
C VAL A 16 -50.52 26.12 3.57
N GLY A 17 -50.36 24.97 4.25
CA GLY A 17 -49.16 24.65 4.99
C GLY A 17 -48.01 24.43 3.98
N LEU A 18 -47.07 25.35 3.91
CA LEU A 18 -45.77 25.16 3.22
C LEU A 18 -44.95 24.19 4.03
N THR A 19 -44.99 22.89 3.64
CA THR A 19 -44.03 21.91 4.10
C THR A 19 -42.72 22.22 3.36
N SER A 20 -41.74 22.82 4.08
CA SER A 20 -40.38 22.96 3.61
C SER A 20 -39.77 21.53 3.47
N LEU A 21 -39.69 21.05 2.23
CA LEU A 21 -38.81 19.91 1.94
C LEU A 21 -37.38 20.38 2.21
N SER A 22 -36.82 20.00 3.35
CA SER A 22 -35.37 20.06 3.57
C SER A 22 -34.74 19.09 2.58
N ALA A 23 -34.18 19.63 1.50
CA ALA A 23 -33.32 18.85 0.63
C ALA A 23 -32.13 18.36 1.47
N GLN A 24 -32.10 17.08 1.80
CA GLN A 24 -30.98 16.44 2.49
C GLN A 24 -29.80 16.54 1.54
N GLN A 25 -28.84 17.41 1.86
CA GLN A 25 -27.61 17.57 1.08
C GLN A 25 -26.92 16.20 1.10
N PRO A 26 -26.56 15.62 -0.06
CA PRO A 26 -25.85 14.35 -0.06
C PRO A 26 -24.61 14.51 0.80
N ALA A 27 -24.38 13.56 1.70
CA ALA A 27 -23.15 13.52 2.50
C ALA A 27 -21.96 13.61 1.53
N ALA A 28 -21.04 14.51 1.81
CA ALA A 28 -19.81 14.60 1.02
C ALA A 28 -19.16 13.21 1.02
N ALA A 29 -18.79 12.69 -0.15
CA ALA A 29 -18.06 11.43 -0.23
C ALA A 29 -16.80 11.56 0.64
N GLU A 30 -16.57 10.59 1.53
CA GLU A 30 -15.38 10.57 2.36
C GLU A 30 -14.13 10.51 1.47
N GLU A 31 -13.15 11.38 1.73
CA GLU A 31 -11.91 11.40 0.97
C GLU A 31 -11.09 10.16 1.27
N LEU A 32 -10.62 9.47 0.22
CA LEU A 32 -9.81 8.28 0.36
C LEU A 32 -8.37 8.65 0.70
N ALA A 33 -7.81 8.00 1.73
CA ALA A 33 -6.46 8.26 2.19
C ALA A 33 -5.43 7.86 1.13
N HIS A 34 -4.45 8.74 0.95
CA HIS A 34 -3.24 8.49 0.19
C HIS A 34 -2.03 8.87 1.02
N THR A 35 -1.01 8.02 1.06
CA THR A 35 0.24 8.28 1.80
C THR A 35 1.44 7.95 0.93
N ARG A 36 2.51 8.73 1.12
CA ARG A 36 3.84 8.45 0.57
C ARG A 36 4.86 8.53 1.70
N THR A 37 5.63 7.47 1.88
CA THR A 37 6.71 7.37 2.85
C THR A 37 7.98 6.90 2.17
N GLU A 38 9.12 7.24 2.75
CA GLU A 38 10.43 6.89 2.20
C GLU A 38 11.40 6.59 3.33
N PHE A 39 12.23 5.57 3.16
CA PHE A 39 13.36 5.30 4.03
C PHE A 39 14.58 4.87 3.24
N HIS A 40 15.75 5.01 3.86
CA HIS A 40 17.03 4.66 3.28
C HIS A 40 17.85 3.85 4.28
N PHE A 41 18.68 2.96 3.76
CA PHE A 41 19.67 2.25 4.57
C PHE A 41 20.87 1.83 3.71
N THR A 42 21.95 1.37 4.39
CA THR A 42 23.15 0.88 3.73
C THR A 42 23.27 -0.63 3.93
N ALA A 43 23.28 -1.38 2.83
CA ALA A 43 23.65 -2.79 2.83
C ALA A 43 25.16 -2.94 2.74
N ASN A 44 25.74 -3.79 3.64
CA ASN A 44 27.17 -4.09 3.71
C ASN A 44 27.52 -5.24 2.75
N GLY A 45 27.26 -5.04 1.50
CA GLY A 45 27.54 -5.97 0.40
C GLY A 45 27.67 -5.21 -0.93
N SER A 46 28.36 -5.83 -1.88
CA SER A 46 28.41 -5.26 -3.22
C SER A 46 27.01 -5.15 -3.83
N PHE A 47 26.86 -4.32 -4.82
CA PHE A 47 25.60 -4.17 -5.53
C PHE A 47 25.09 -5.51 -6.11
N GLU A 48 26.00 -6.31 -6.66
CA GLU A 48 25.71 -7.63 -7.25
C GLU A 48 25.26 -8.66 -6.21
N GLN A 49 25.68 -8.50 -4.96
CA GLN A 49 25.25 -9.32 -3.85
C GLN A 49 23.92 -8.83 -3.26
N THR A 50 23.68 -7.53 -3.31
CA THR A 50 22.56 -6.88 -2.62
C THR A 50 21.31 -6.78 -3.50
N ALA A 51 21.44 -6.35 -4.76
CA ALA A 51 20.29 -6.08 -5.61
C ALA A 51 19.37 -7.30 -5.81
N PRO A 52 19.86 -8.53 -6.01
CA PRO A 52 18.99 -9.70 -6.13
C PRO A 52 18.13 -9.96 -4.88
N LEU A 53 18.58 -9.55 -3.69
CA LEU A 53 17.89 -9.82 -2.42
C LEU A 53 16.51 -9.16 -2.30
N PHE A 54 16.19 -8.22 -3.19
CA PHE A 54 14.89 -7.55 -3.27
C PHE A 54 13.92 -8.25 -4.24
N GLY A 55 14.29 -9.40 -4.78
CA GLY A 55 13.37 -10.29 -5.50
C GLY A 55 12.50 -11.08 -4.52
N ALA A 56 11.25 -11.35 -4.89
CA ALA A 56 10.28 -12.00 -4.00
C ALA A 56 10.70 -13.44 -3.59
N ASP A 57 11.42 -14.16 -4.46
CA ASP A 57 11.97 -15.49 -4.12
C ASP A 57 13.26 -15.37 -3.29
N GLU A 58 14.14 -14.43 -3.66
CA GLU A 58 15.39 -14.18 -2.93
C GLU A 58 15.17 -13.59 -1.52
N GLU A 59 14.10 -12.80 -1.31
CA GLU A 59 13.72 -12.24 0.00
C GLU A 59 13.52 -13.31 1.08
N ARG A 60 13.10 -14.51 0.71
CA ARG A 60 12.97 -15.66 1.61
C ARG A 60 14.28 -16.03 2.32
N LYS A 61 15.43 -15.60 1.80
CA LYS A 61 16.74 -15.91 2.38
C LYS A 61 17.06 -15.06 3.61
N TRP A 62 16.49 -13.87 3.69
CA TRP A 62 16.79 -12.92 4.76
C TRP A 62 15.57 -12.50 5.60
N ALA A 63 14.35 -12.58 5.05
CA ALA A 63 13.12 -12.26 5.75
C ALA A 63 12.41 -13.55 6.22
N PRO A 64 12.50 -13.94 7.51
CA PRO A 64 12.05 -15.26 7.99
C PRO A 64 10.53 -15.45 7.88
N ASP A 65 9.77 -14.35 7.95
CA ASP A 65 8.30 -14.39 7.89
C ASP A 65 7.75 -14.17 6.47
N TRP A 66 8.62 -13.97 5.50
CA TRP A 66 8.25 -13.82 4.10
C TRP A 66 7.92 -15.17 3.47
N LYS A 67 6.63 -15.39 3.17
CA LYS A 67 6.10 -16.69 2.67
C LYS A 67 5.21 -16.49 1.45
N PRO A 68 5.76 -16.02 0.32
CA PRO A 68 5.01 -15.82 -0.89
C PRO A 68 4.54 -17.15 -1.48
N GLN A 69 3.32 -17.17 -2.02
CA GLN A 69 2.79 -18.24 -2.85
C GLN A 69 2.90 -17.80 -4.31
N PHE A 70 3.87 -18.35 -5.03
CA PHE A 70 4.14 -17.96 -6.41
C PHE A 70 3.06 -18.49 -7.35
N VAL A 71 2.57 -17.61 -8.23
CA VAL A 71 1.57 -17.91 -9.26
C VAL A 71 2.26 -17.99 -10.63
N TYR A 72 3.15 -17.05 -10.92
CA TYR A 72 3.91 -16.95 -12.15
C TYR A 72 5.25 -16.25 -11.89
N PRO A 73 6.35 -16.71 -12.52
CA PRO A 73 6.51 -17.93 -13.32
C PRO A 73 6.49 -19.19 -12.47
N ASN A 74 6.43 -20.35 -13.16
CA ASN A 74 6.56 -21.68 -12.55
C ASN A 74 7.57 -22.54 -13.33
N PRO A 75 8.74 -22.94 -12.74
CA PRO A 75 9.16 -22.67 -11.36
C PRO A 75 9.39 -21.18 -11.07
N PRO A 76 9.30 -20.76 -9.81
CA PRO A 76 9.49 -19.35 -9.45
C PRO A 76 10.93 -18.90 -9.71
N HIS A 77 11.08 -17.71 -10.25
CA HIS A 77 12.32 -16.95 -10.35
C HIS A 77 11.98 -15.46 -10.47
N ASP A 78 12.81 -14.63 -9.86
CA ASP A 78 12.58 -13.20 -9.79
C ASP A 78 12.75 -12.53 -11.16
N GLN A 79 11.68 -11.89 -11.61
CA GLN A 79 11.65 -11.17 -12.89
C GLN A 79 10.50 -10.15 -12.91
N GLU A 80 10.56 -9.20 -13.81
CA GLU A 80 9.41 -8.35 -14.15
C GLU A 80 8.23 -9.20 -14.63
N GLY A 81 7.02 -8.82 -14.21
CA GLY A 81 5.79 -9.57 -14.48
C GLY A 81 5.57 -10.78 -13.56
N MET A 82 6.44 -11.04 -12.58
CA MET A 82 6.21 -12.06 -11.57
C MET A 82 4.94 -11.75 -10.78
N VAL A 83 4.12 -12.77 -10.53
CA VAL A 83 2.87 -12.68 -9.76
C VAL A 83 2.93 -13.66 -8.60
N PHE A 84 2.59 -13.19 -7.39
CA PHE A 84 2.53 -14.02 -6.19
C PHE A 84 1.50 -13.47 -5.20
N GLN A 85 1.18 -14.26 -4.20
CA GLN A 85 0.26 -13.92 -3.12
C GLN A 85 0.96 -14.03 -1.76
N VAL A 86 0.56 -13.16 -0.82
CA VAL A 86 1.04 -13.19 0.57
C VAL A 86 -0.16 -13.16 1.50
N ALA A 87 -0.18 -14.11 2.45
CA ALA A 87 -1.23 -14.16 3.46
C ALA A 87 -0.90 -13.26 4.65
N HIS A 88 -1.87 -12.49 5.11
CA HIS A 88 -1.81 -11.60 6.27
C HIS A 88 -2.95 -11.93 7.24
N GLY A 89 -2.84 -13.06 7.93
CA GLY A 89 -3.94 -13.58 8.75
C GLY A 89 -5.17 -13.92 7.90
N PRO A 90 -6.32 -13.23 8.09
CA PRO A 90 -7.53 -13.48 7.29
C PRO A 90 -7.47 -12.82 5.89
N TYR A 91 -6.48 -12.00 5.63
CA TYR A 91 -6.35 -11.24 4.39
C TYR A 91 -5.28 -11.83 3.48
N THR A 92 -5.43 -11.61 2.18
CA THR A 92 -4.42 -11.99 1.18
C THR A 92 -4.15 -10.80 0.28
N SER A 93 -2.88 -10.49 0.07
CA SER A 93 -2.45 -9.53 -0.95
C SER A 93 -2.00 -10.24 -2.21
N THR A 94 -2.37 -9.69 -3.37
CA THR A 94 -1.87 -10.13 -4.68
C THR A 94 -0.85 -9.13 -5.17
N TRP A 95 0.34 -9.62 -5.50
CA TRP A 95 1.52 -8.84 -5.87
C TRP A 95 1.89 -9.05 -7.31
N VAL A 96 2.35 -7.98 -7.93
CA VAL A 96 2.98 -7.99 -9.25
C VAL A 96 4.32 -7.27 -9.15
N ASN A 97 5.39 -7.89 -9.61
CA ASN A 97 6.65 -7.20 -9.85
C ASN A 97 6.51 -6.39 -11.14
N THR A 98 6.55 -5.08 -11.06
CA THR A 98 6.32 -4.17 -12.18
C THR A 98 7.62 -3.61 -12.78
N ALA A 99 8.77 -3.82 -12.13
CA ALA A 99 10.10 -3.59 -12.66
C ALA A 99 11.10 -4.47 -11.91
N PHE A 100 12.03 -5.12 -12.61
CA PHE A 100 13.11 -5.92 -12.04
C PHE A 100 14.38 -5.75 -12.85
N ASP A 101 15.02 -4.59 -12.71
CA ASP A 101 16.25 -4.24 -13.41
C ASP A 101 17.46 -4.29 -12.45
N LEU A 102 18.16 -5.41 -12.46
CA LEU A 102 19.37 -5.61 -11.67
C LEU A 102 20.61 -4.88 -12.24
N VAL A 103 20.51 -4.28 -13.43
CA VAL A 103 21.62 -3.49 -14.02
C VAL A 103 21.61 -2.08 -13.45
N THR A 104 20.45 -1.46 -13.43
CA THR A 104 20.26 -0.10 -12.90
C THR A 104 19.94 -0.08 -11.40
N GLY A 105 19.54 -1.22 -10.83
CA GLY A 105 19.13 -1.33 -9.43
C GLY A 105 17.72 -0.79 -9.17
N HIS A 106 16.84 -0.88 -10.17
CA HIS A 106 15.44 -0.47 -10.02
C HIS A 106 14.52 -1.68 -9.94
N ILE A 107 13.84 -1.81 -8.80
CA ILE A 107 12.89 -2.89 -8.53
C ILE A 107 11.59 -2.27 -8.04
N LYS A 108 10.47 -2.71 -8.61
CA LYS A 108 9.17 -2.14 -8.28
C LYS A 108 8.09 -3.19 -8.16
N TYR A 109 7.25 -3.04 -7.15
CA TYR A 109 6.09 -3.88 -6.90
C TYR A 109 4.82 -3.06 -6.83
N ALA A 110 3.73 -3.67 -7.27
CA ALA A 110 2.38 -3.24 -6.94
C ALA A 110 1.67 -4.40 -6.23
N TYR A 111 0.94 -4.11 -5.15
CA TYR A 111 0.04 -5.10 -4.59
C TYR A 111 -1.31 -4.53 -4.21
N VAL A 112 -2.32 -5.38 -4.26
CA VAL A 112 -3.69 -5.10 -3.80
C VAL A 112 -3.98 -5.97 -2.58
N LEU A 113 -4.44 -5.36 -1.51
CA LEU A 113 -4.88 -6.05 -0.30
C LEU A 113 -6.41 -6.04 -0.24
N ASN A 114 -7.02 -7.21 -0.46
CA ASN A 114 -8.47 -7.45 -0.31
C ASN A 114 -9.38 -6.39 -0.96
N ASP A 115 -9.03 -5.89 -2.13
CA ASP A 115 -9.76 -4.81 -2.81
C ASP A 115 -9.95 -3.52 -1.97
N ALA A 116 -9.25 -3.41 -0.84
CA ALA A 116 -9.37 -2.30 0.09
C ALA A 116 -8.27 -1.26 -0.07
N MET A 117 -7.07 -1.68 -0.47
CA MET A 117 -5.90 -0.81 -0.59
C MET A 117 -4.98 -1.27 -1.71
N VAL A 118 -4.42 -0.32 -2.44
CA VAL A 118 -3.28 -0.52 -3.36
C VAL A 118 -2.03 0.03 -2.72
N THR A 119 -0.92 -0.70 -2.84
CA THR A 119 0.42 -0.24 -2.47
C THR A 119 1.36 -0.37 -3.66
N MET A 120 2.11 0.69 -3.92
CA MET A 120 3.28 0.69 -4.78
C MET A 120 4.52 0.72 -3.90
N ILE A 121 5.52 -0.11 -4.24
CA ILE A 121 6.83 -0.13 -3.60
C ILE A 121 7.86 0.13 -4.68
N ASP A 122 8.65 1.16 -4.52
CA ASP A 122 9.68 1.58 -5.48
C ASP A 122 11.05 1.53 -4.79
N ILE A 123 11.94 0.67 -5.26
CA ILE A 123 13.23 0.37 -4.64
C ILE A 123 14.34 0.77 -5.62
N HIS A 124 15.23 1.63 -5.15
CA HIS A 124 16.41 2.03 -5.89
C HIS A 124 17.68 1.66 -5.13
N LEU A 125 18.60 1.02 -5.82
CA LEU A 125 19.90 0.62 -5.28
C LEU A 125 21.01 1.38 -6.00
N VAL A 126 21.95 1.91 -5.23
CA VAL A 126 23.10 2.66 -5.75
C VAL A 126 24.39 2.09 -5.16
N ARG A 127 25.38 1.84 -6.03
CA ARG A 127 26.72 1.38 -5.59
C ARG A 127 27.42 2.45 -4.76
N GLU A 128 27.89 2.08 -3.58
CA GLU A 128 28.78 2.90 -2.75
C GLU A 128 30.16 2.23 -2.63
N GLY A 129 30.90 2.19 -3.73
CA GLY A 129 32.17 1.48 -3.79
C GLY A 129 32.00 -0.03 -4.02
N ALA A 130 32.99 -0.83 -3.59
CA ALA A 130 33.05 -2.26 -3.90
C ALA A 130 32.18 -3.12 -2.97
N GLU A 131 31.91 -2.68 -1.75
CA GLU A 131 31.34 -3.53 -0.70
C GLU A 131 30.14 -2.88 0.01
N LYS A 132 29.59 -1.83 -0.54
CA LYS A 132 28.41 -1.15 0.01
C LYS A 132 27.43 -0.77 -1.07
N THR A 133 26.16 -0.86 -0.70
CA THR A 133 25.03 -0.48 -1.56
C THR A 133 24.06 0.35 -0.74
N THR A 134 23.76 1.56 -1.18
CA THR A 134 22.65 2.36 -0.62
C THR A 134 21.36 1.89 -1.23
N VAL A 135 20.37 1.69 -0.38
CA VAL A 135 19.02 1.28 -0.72
C VAL A 135 18.05 2.39 -0.34
N SER A 136 17.23 2.82 -1.29
CA SER A 136 16.12 3.75 -1.08
C SER A 136 14.82 3.01 -1.37
N VAL A 137 13.86 3.11 -0.48
CA VAL A 137 12.54 2.47 -0.62
C VAL A 137 11.46 3.52 -0.43
N VAL A 138 10.57 3.61 -1.42
CA VAL A 138 9.38 4.46 -1.37
C VAL A 138 8.15 3.57 -1.33
N TYR A 139 7.27 3.83 -0.37
CA TYR A 139 5.92 3.26 -0.34
C TYR A 139 4.90 4.33 -0.70
N GLU A 140 4.03 4.04 -1.65
CA GLU A 140 2.81 4.80 -1.92
C GLU A 140 1.60 3.92 -1.69
N ARG A 141 0.69 4.35 -0.80
CA ARG A 141 -0.52 3.59 -0.46
C ARG A 141 -1.75 4.43 -0.71
N THR A 142 -2.74 3.81 -1.32
CA THR A 142 -4.04 4.45 -1.59
C THR A 142 -5.15 3.54 -1.10
N ALA A 143 -6.03 4.08 -0.25
CA ALA A 143 -7.27 3.42 0.12
C ALA A 143 -8.21 3.35 -1.11
N LEU A 144 -8.88 2.23 -1.30
CA LEU A 144 -9.90 2.04 -2.34
C LEU A 144 -11.32 2.18 -1.78
N VAL A 145 -11.44 2.08 -0.44
CA VAL A 145 -12.68 2.25 0.31
C VAL A 145 -12.41 3.06 1.58
N PRO A 146 -13.37 3.83 2.10
CA PRO A 146 -13.17 4.66 3.30
C PRO A 146 -12.69 3.88 4.52
N GLU A 147 -13.16 2.65 4.69
CA GLU A 147 -12.80 1.77 5.81
C GLU A 147 -11.30 1.41 5.84
N ALA A 148 -10.61 1.57 4.70
CA ALA A 148 -9.16 1.34 4.61
C ALA A 148 -8.31 2.57 4.99
N ASN A 149 -8.91 3.74 5.18
CA ASN A 149 -8.18 4.99 5.46
C ASN A 149 -7.26 4.86 6.68
N GLU A 150 -7.75 4.30 7.78
CA GLU A 150 -6.96 4.10 8.99
C GLU A 150 -5.81 3.10 8.77
N HIS A 151 -6.04 2.04 7.99
CA HIS A 151 -5.01 1.06 7.67
C HIS A 151 -3.87 1.69 6.86
N VAL A 152 -4.20 2.48 5.83
CA VAL A 152 -3.20 3.22 5.02
C VAL A 152 -2.32 4.09 5.90
N GLN A 153 -2.92 4.85 6.84
CA GLN A 153 -2.19 5.71 7.77
C GLN A 153 -1.36 4.90 8.79
N HIS A 154 -1.89 3.77 9.26
CA HIS A 154 -1.19 2.91 10.22
C HIS A 154 0.07 2.30 9.59
N PHE A 155 -0.02 1.76 8.37
CA PHE A 155 1.14 1.21 7.66
C PHE A 155 2.20 2.29 7.42
N ALA A 156 1.80 3.48 6.98
CA ALA A 156 2.73 4.58 6.75
C ALA A 156 3.57 4.96 7.99
N LYS A 157 2.95 4.92 9.18
CA LYS A 157 3.65 5.18 10.46
C LYS A 157 4.66 4.09 10.82
N GLY A 158 4.48 2.87 10.30
CA GLY A 158 5.36 1.72 10.56
C GLY A 158 6.60 1.64 9.66
N ASP A 159 6.60 2.35 8.54
CA ASP A 159 7.60 2.16 7.47
C ASP A 159 9.04 2.47 7.90
N GLU A 160 9.27 3.51 8.71
CA GLU A 160 10.63 3.81 9.23
C GLU A 160 11.18 2.66 10.09
N LYS A 161 10.32 2.05 10.90
CA LYS A 161 10.71 0.89 11.71
C LYS A 161 10.98 -0.32 10.82
N ALA A 162 10.13 -0.57 9.82
CA ALA A 162 10.33 -1.64 8.85
C ALA A 162 11.66 -1.48 8.09
N GLY A 163 12.04 -0.25 7.72
CA GLY A 163 13.32 0.04 7.08
C GLY A 163 14.52 -0.36 7.93
N LYS A 164 14.49 -0.11 9.25
CA LYS A 164 15.54 -0.56 10.19
C LYS A 164 15.59 -2.08 10.32
N GLU A 165 14.44 -2.73 10.36
CA GLU A 165 14.37 -4.20 10.39
C GLU A 165 14.93 -4.82 9.10
N TRP A 166 14.66 -4.23 7.94
CA TRP A 166 15.24 -4.65 6.66
C TRP A 166 16.76 -4.51 6.66
N GLU A 167 17.28 -3.36 7.09
CA GLU A 167 18.72 -3.12 7.20
C GLU A 167 19.40 -4.19 8.05
N GLU A 168 18.87 -4.48 9.24
CA GLU A 168 19.41 -5.47 10.16
C GLU A 168 19.37 -6.89 9.56
N GLN A 169 18.26 -7.29 8.95
CA GLN A 169 18.08 -8.63 8.40
C GLN A 169 18.96 -8.86 7.16
N ILE A 170 18.98 -7.91 6.23
CA ILE A 170 19.81 -7.97 5.01
C ILE A 170 21.30 -7.99 5.39
N ASN A 171 21.74 -7.11 6.27
CA ASN A 171 23.14 -7.08 6.71
C ASN A 171 23.52 -8.35 7.48
N GLY A 172 22.62 -8.88 8.30
CA GLY A 172 22.83 -10.16 8.97
C GLY A 172 22.96 -11.35 8.01
N TYR A 173 22.21 -11.34 6.89
CA TYR A 173 22.34 -12.34 5.84
C TYR A 173 23.67 -12.19 5.08
N LEU A 174 24.03 -10.98 4.66
CA LEU A 174 25.27 -10.70 3.92
C LEU A 174 26.52 -11.13 4.69
N VAL A 175 26.59 -10.87 6.00
CA VAL A 175 27.68 -11.35 6.87
C VAL A 175 27.81 -12.88 6.85
N LYS A 176 26.69 -13.62 6.90
CA LYS A 176 26.70 -15.08 6.84
C LYS A 176 27.25 -15.60 5.51
N VAL A 177 26.84 -15.00 4.39
CA VAL A 177 27.29 -15.38 3.05
C VAL A 177 28.78 -15.12 2.87
N GLN A 178 29.27 -13.95 3.30
CA GLN A 178 30.70 -13.61 3.24
C GLN A 178 31.56 -14.56 4.08
N ALA A 179 31.11 -14.91 5.29
CA ALA A 179 31.84 -15.86 6.14
C ALA A 179 31.89 -17.28 5.55
N GLN A 180 30.91 -17.69 4.75
CA GLN A 180 30.92 -18.99 4.06
C GLN A 180 31.84 -18.97 2.84
N SER A 181 31.93 -17.86 2.11
CA SER A 181 32.81 -17.70 0.95
C SER A 181 34.28 -17.68 1.31
N SER A 182 34.63 -17.16 2.50
CA SER A 182 36.01 -17.09 3.01
C SER A 182 36.56 -18.43 3.50
N LYS A 183 35.73 -19.47 3.60
CA LYS A 183 36.12 -20.83 4.06
C LYS A 183 36.37 -21.81 2.90
N LYS A 184 36.11 -21.40 1.67
CA LYS A 184 36.39 -22.19 0.44
C LYS A 184 37.65 -21.73 -0.23
#